data_3d9eeab785725451f0b6589bf5ba4dbf
#
_entry.id   3d9eeab785725451f0b6589bf5ba4dbf
#
_cell.length_a   1.000
_cell.length_b   1.000
_cell.length_c   1.000
_cell.angle_alpha   90.00
_cell.angle_beta   90.00
_cell.angle_gamma   90.00
#
_symmetry.space_group_name_H-M   'P 1'
#
loop_
_entity.id
_entity.type
_entity.pdbx_description
1 polymer ?
#
loop_
_entity_poly.entity_id
_entity_poly.type
_entity_poly.pdbx_seq_one_letter_code
_entity_poly.pdbx_strand_id
1 'polypeptide(L)'
;MHTLISSTALLLVLSLCACGESTPAQSEKQRTQVVAAAPQPIVPFHVENWYGTWTGVRPEYPLLNANGEVIVVRGKEAKVGSSTFTFTIGAMGTAELVQSHDDGRVAAFSGTWKGRMEPGTNVLTAIVCDLTANSTGAYRQYALMVDDRRQAVMCHGTSTEPPFEVEFSAP
;
A
#
# COMPACT_ATOMS: atom_id res chain seq x y z
N MET A 1 53.32 23.19 -10.05
CA MET A 1 54.21 22.16 -10.63
C MET A 1 53.32 21.15 -11.29
N HIS A 2 53.15 21.34 -12.58
CA HIS A 2 53.59 20.45 -13.67
C HIS A 2 52.87 19.09 -13.67
N THR A 3 52.26 18.57 -14.69
CA THR A 3 52.32 18.78 -16.18
C THR A 3 51.15 18.04 -16.81
N LEU A 4 50.60 18.64 -17.87
CA LEU A 4 49.85 18.09 -18.99
C LEU A 4 50.55 16.88 -19.69
N ILE A 5 49.76 16.04 -20.36
CA ILE A 5 50.00 15.48 -21.73
C ILE A 5 48.75 14.64 -22.06
N SER A 6 47.84 14.93 -22.92
CA SER A 6 47.73 14.99 -24.41
C SER A 6 48.29 13.76 -25.12
N SER A 7 47.39 12.98 -25.75
CA SER A 7 47.65 12.43 -27.08
C SER A 7 46.40 11.80 -27.73
N THR A 8 46.09 12.37 -28.82
CA THR A 8 45.27 12.01 -29.99
C THR A 8 45.78 10.73 -30.68
N ALA A 9 44.87 9.88 -31.14
CA ALA A 9 45.13 9.05 -32.33
C ALA A 9 43.86 8.77 -33.10
N LEU A 10 43.77 9.42 -34.21
CA LEU A 10 42.85 9.26 -35.33
C LEU A 10 43.30 8.05 -36.17
N LEU A 11 42.41 7.11 -36.48
CA LEU A 11 42.67 6.18 -37.59
C LEU A 11 41.38 5.92 -38.36
N LEU A 12 41.39 6.48 -39.52
CA LEU A 12 40.47 6.36 -40.65
C LEU A 12 40.87 5.13 -41.48
N VAL A 13 39.96 4.20 -41.71
CA VAL A 13 40.12 3.22 -42.80
C VAL A 13 38.81 3.10 -43.56
N LEU A 14 38.85 3.59 -44.76
CA LEU A 14 37.93 3.30 -45.87
C LEU A 14 38.31 1.93 -46.49
N SER A 15 37.32 1.11 -46.83
CA SER A 15 37.26 0.42 -48.14
C SER A 15 36.04 -0.47 -48.27
N LEU A 16 35.22 -0.20 -49.21
CA LEU A 16 34.90 -0.79 -50.50
C LEU A 16 33.81 -1.90 -50.53
N CYS A 17 32.82 -1.54 -51.30
CA CYS A 17 31.81 -2.26 -52.01
C CYS A 17 31.97 -3.77 -52.24
N ALA A 18 30.87 -4.51 -51.98
CA ALA A 18 30.49 -5.63 -52.84
C ALA A 18 28.97 -5.71 -52.91
N CYS A 19 28.47 -5.68 -54.13
CA CYS A 19 27.09 -5.94 -54.49
C CYS A 19 26.75 -7.41 -54.25
N GLY A 20 25.51 -7.71 -53.87
CA GLY A 20 24.99 -9.05 -54.00
C GLY A 20 23.75 -9.34 -53.15
N GLU A 21 22.67 -9.52 -53.88
CA GLU A 21 21.47 -10.33 -53.58
C GLU A 21 20.41 -9.75 -52.62
N SER A 22 19.32 -9.42 -53.27
CA SER A 22 17.99 -9.15 -52.76
C SER A 22 17.40 -10.35 -52.02
N THR A 23 17.32 -10.29 -50.73
CA THR A 23 16.48 -11.15 -49.92
C THR A 23 15.29 -10.32 -49.41
N PRO A 24 14.03 -10.80 -49.53
CA PRO A 24 12.87 -10.01 -49.19
C PRO A 24 12.89 -9.74 -47.68
N ALA A 25 12.82 -8.46 -47.35
CA ALA A 25 12.62 -7.99 -45.97
C ALA A 25 11.38 -8.61 -45.34
N GLN A 26 11.56 -9.55 -44.44
CA GLN A 26 10.53 -9.88 -43.46
C GLN A 26 10.34 -8.66 -42.59
N SER A 27 9.25 -7.95 -42.83
CA SER A 27 8.72 -6.94 -41.95
C SER A 27 8.35 -7.62 -40.62
N GLU A 28 9.30 -7.68 -39.74
CA GLU A 28 9.07 -8.04 -38.36
C GLU A 28 8.24 -6.90 -37.73
N LYS A 29 6.91 -7.09 -37.79
CA LYS A 29 5.96 -6.27 -37.05
C LYS A 29 6.38 -6.33 -35.59
N GLN A 30 7.17 -5.36 -35.17
CA GLN A 30 7.48 -5.08 -33.78
C GLN A 30 6.14 -4.86 -33.06
N ARG A 31 5.60 -5.94 -32.50
CA ARG A 31 4.48 -5.90 -31.59
C ARG A 31 4.97 -5.13 -30.37
N THR A 32 4.75 -3.83 -30.35
CA THR A 32 4.87 -3.04 -29.13
C THR A 32 3.89 -3.65 -28.14
N GLN A 33 4.39 -4.51 -27.24
CA GLN A 33 3.65 -4.93 -26.07
C GLN A 33 3.42 -3.63 -25.28
N VAL A 34 2.20 -3.13 -25.37
CA VAL A 34 1.72 -2.13 -24.41
C VAL A 34 1.66 -2.88 -23.08
N VAL A 35 2.73 -2.76 -22.31
CA VAL A 35 2.71 -3.15 -20.90
C VAL A 35 1.67 -2.25 -20.28
N ALA A 36 0.50 -2.81 -19.95
CA ALA A 36 -0.51 -2.11 -19.20
C ALA A 36 0.17 -1.58 -17.94
N ALA A 37 0.20 -0.26 -17.78
CA ALA A 37 0.72 0.36 -16.56
C ALA A 37 -0.05 -0.25 -15.39
N ALA A 38 0.67 -0.68 -14.35
CA ALA A 38 0.04 -1.13 -13.12
C ALA A 38 -0.94 -0.04 -12.63
N PRO A 39 -2.14 -0.41 -12.18
CA PRO A 39 -3.08 0.56 -11.68
C PRO A 39 -2.41 1.38 -10.58
N GLN A 40 -2.40 2.70 -10.76
CA GLN A 40 -1.86 3.62 -9.75
C GLN A 40 -2.73 3.50 -8.50
N PRO A 41 -2.14 3.48 -7.30
CA PRO A 41 -2.91 3.48 -6.06
C PRO A 41 -3.84 4.70 -6.03
N ILE A 42 -5.11 4.47 -5.74
CA ILE A 42 -6.10 5.54 -5.62
C ILE A 42 -5.90 6.20 -4.27
N VAL A 43 -5.44 7.44 -4.27
CA VAL A 43 -5.38 8.26 -3.06
C VAL A 43 -6.71 9.04 -2.95
N PRO A 44 -7.58 8.72 -2.00
CA PRO A 44 -8.90 9.30 -1.92
C PRO A 44 -8.87 10.65 -1.19
N PHE A 45 -8.88 11.77 -1.93
CA PHE A 45 -9.00 13.11 -1.34
C PHE A 45 -10.44 13.61 -1.19
N HIS A 46 -11.40 12.98 -1.87
CA HIS A 46 -12.82 13.32 -1.79
C HIS A 46 -13.57 12.23 -1.04
N VAL A 47 -14.58 12.63 -0.28
CA VAL A 47 -15.32 11.72 0.61
C VAL A 47 -15.92 10.51 -0.12
N GLU A 48 -16.42 10.71 -1.32
CA GLU A 48 -17.00 9.64 -2.17
C GLU A 48 -15.99 8.56 -2.55
N ASN A 49 -14.69 8.89 -2.62
CA ASN A 49 -13.64 7.94 -2.96
C ASN A 49 -13.29 7.01 -1.79
N TRP A 50 -13.80 7.31 -0.58
CA TRP A 50 -13.65 6.42 0.57
C TRP A 50 -14.74 5.35 0.66
N TYR A 51 -15.87 5.54 -0.03
CA TYR A 51 -16.98 4.59 0.03
C TYR A 51 -16.63 3.30 -0.69
N GLY A 52 -16.87 2.17 -0.04
CA GLY A 52 -16.58 0.85 -0.57
C GLY A 52 -15.76 0.00 0.38
N THR A 53 -15.04 -0.95 -0.17
CA THR A 53 -14.28 -1.94 0.59
C THR A 53 -12.77 -1.65 0.53
N TRP A 54 -12.13 -1.66 1.70
CA TRP A 54 -10.69 -1.47 1.87
C TRP A 54 -10.11 -2.70 2.57
N THR A 55 -9.12 -3.33 1.97
CA THR A 55 -8.53 -4.56 2.51
C THR A 55 -7.03 -4.38 2.71
N GLY A 56 -6.53 -4.87 3.84
CA GLY A 56 -5.10 -4.88 4.14
C GLY A 56 -4.72 -5.99 5.09
N VAL A 57 -3.41 -6.28 5.14
CA VAL A 57 -2.87 -7.31 6.03
C VAL A 57 -1.97 -6.65 7.06
N ARG A 58 -2.38 -6.74 8.33
CA ARG A 58 -1.51 -6.39 9.44
C ARG A 58 -0.51 -7.51 9.66
N PRO A 59 0.80 -7.23 9.60
CA PRO A 59 1.81 -8.24 9.85
C PRO A 59 1.81 -8.72 11.31
N GLU A 60 2.44 -9.85 11.57
CA GLU A 60 2.77 -10.30 12.92
C GLU A 60 3.63 -9.24 13.63
N TYR A 61 3.39 -9.04 14.92
CA TYR A 61 4.17 -8.11 15.74
C TYR A 61 4.33 -8.60 17.17
N PRO A 62 5.42 -8.19 17.88
CA PRO A 62 5.66 -8.59 19.26
C PRO A 62 4.62 -7.99 20.19
N LEU A 63 4.19 -8.77 21.18
CA LEU A 63 3.34 -8.26 22.25
C LEU A 63 4.20 -7.48 23.25
N LEU A 64 3.80 -6.23 23.51
CA LEU A 64 4.53 -5.34 24.43
C LEU A 64 3.80 -5.23 25.77
N ASN A 65 4.58 -5.08 26.85
CA ASN A 65 4.05 -4.71 28.17
C ASN A 65 3.77 -3.18 28.24
N ALA A 66 3.26 -2.72 29.37
CA ALA A 66 2.96 -1.30 29.60
C ALA A 66 4.18 -0.37 29.49
N ASN A 67 5.40 -0.90 29.61
CA ASN A 67 6.66 -0.15 29.47
C ASN A 67 7.22 -0.16 28.04
N GLY A 68 6.53 -0.85 27.10
CA GLY A 68 6.98 -0.98 25.71
C GLY A 68 8.03 -2.08 25.49
N GLU A 69 8.23 -2.98 26.47
CA GLU A 69 9.16 -4.10 26.37
C GLU A 69 8.47 -5.35 25.84
N VAL A 70 9.18 -6.15 25.04
CA VAL A 70 8.65 -7.41 24.50
C VAL A 70 8.33 -8.41 25.61
N ILE A 71 7.11 -8.92 25.64
CA ILE A 71 6.71 -9.95 26.59
C ILE A 71 7.32 -11.27 26.17
N VAL A 72 8.03 -11.92 27.11
CA VAL A 72 8.62 -13.25 26.92
C VAL A 72 7.88 -14.27 27.78
N VAL A 73 7.35 -15.32 27.14
CA VAL A 73 6.65 -16.42 27.81
C VAL A 73 7.41 -17.72 27.56
N ARG A 74 7.87 -18.36 28.62
CA ARG A 74 8.64 -19.61 28.56
C ARG A 74 9.85 -19.53 27.63
N GLY A 75 10.57 -18.38 27.67
CA GLY A 75 11.77 -18.14 26.87
C GLY A 75 11.53 -17.82 25.40
N LYS A 76 10.28 -17.59 24.99
CA LYS A 76 9.91 -17.20 23.64
C LYS A 76 9.18 -15.86 23.65
N GLU A 77 9.44 -15.02 22.67
CA GLU A 77 8.69 -13.78 22.47
C GLU A 77 7.22 -14.08 22.21
N ALA A 78 6.35 -13.44 22.99
CA ALA A 78 4.92 -13.48 22.71
C ALA A 78 4.62 -12.57 21.52
N LYS A 79 3.82 -13.05 20.56
CA LYS A 79 3.48 -12.33 19.34
C LYS A 79 2.00 -12.34 19.10
N VAL A 80 1.52 -11.29 18.47
CA VAL A 80 0.19 -11.25 17.87
C VAL A 80 0.35 -11.69 16.41
N GLY A 81 -0.36 -12.72 16.00
CA GLY A 81 -0.31 -13.23 14.64
C GLY A 81 -0.82 -12.24 13.59
N SER A 82 -0.54 -12.52 12.35
CA SER A 82 -1.02 -11.71 11.24
C SER A 82 -2.54 -11.75 11.14
N SER A 83 -3.12 -10.71 10.55
CA SER A 83 -4.57 -10.64 10.38
C SER A 83 -4.92 -9.85 9.12
N THR A 84 -5.90 -10.34 8.38
CA THR A 84 -6.50 -9.58 7.27
C THR A 84 -7.65 -8.72 7.80
N PHE A 85 -7.66 -7.47 7.42
CA PHE A 85 -8.70 -6.49 7.76
C PHE A 85 -9.46 -6.13 6.49
N THR A 86 -10.77 -6.22 6.55
CA THR A 86 -11.67 -5.79 5.48
C THR A 86 -12.65 -4.78 6.05
N PHE A 87 -12.44 -3.50 5.69
CA PHE A 87 -13.32 -2.40 6.08
C PHE A 87 -14.35 -2.17 4.98
N THR A 88 -15.60 -1.96 5.35
CA THR A 88 -16.65 -1.48 4.44
C THR A 88 -17.10 -0.10 4.92
N ILE A 89 -16.89 0.92 4.09
CA ILE A 89 -17.20 2.32 4.38
C ILE A 89 -18.45 2.71 3.61
N GLY A 90 -19.52 2.99 4.33
CA GLY A 90 -20.81 3.36 3.74
C GLY A 90 -21.02 4.86 3.66
N ALA A 91 -21.76 5.32 2.64
CA ALA A 91 -22.04 6.74 2.36
C ALA A 91 -22.80 7.47 3.50
N MET A 92 -23.55 6.75 4.34
CA MET A 92 -24.31 7.33 5.45
C MET A 92 -23.54 7.36 6.78
N GLY A 93 -22.21 7.32 6.74
CA GLY A 93 -21.39 7.35 7.96
C GLY A 93 -21.29 5.98 8.66
N THR A 94 -21.72 4.90 8.03
CA THR A 94 -21.60 3.54 8.57
C THR A 94 -20.23 2.95 8.25
N ALA A 95 -19.68 2.18 9.19
CA ALA A 95 -18.45 1.43 9.00
C ALA A 95 -18.61 0.01 9.53
N GLU A 96 -18.10 -0.95 8.78
CA GLU A 96 -17.99 -2.34 9.18
C GLU A 96 -16.56 -2.80 9.05
N LEU A 97 -16.14 -3.74 9.88
CA LEU A 97 -14.83 -4.38 9.79
C LEU A 97 -14.99 -5.88 10.02
N VAL A 98 -14.41 -6.65 9.11
CA VAL A 98 -14.16 -8.08 9.33
C VAL A 98 -12.65 -8.26 9.50
N GLN A 99 -12.25 -8.82 10.62
CA GLN A 99 -10.87 -9.18 10.91
C GLN A 99 -10.73 -10.70 10.92
N SER A 100 -9.92 -11.23 9.99
CA SER A 100 -9.62 -12.65 9.90
C SER A 100 -8.19 -12.89 10.36
N HIS A 101 -8.01 -13.72 11.40
CA HIS A 101 -6.72 -14.06 11.96
C HIS A 101 -6.11 -15.28 11.24
N ASP A 102 -4.80 -15.39 11.27
CA ASP A 102 -4.04 -16.52 10.69
C ASP A 102 -4.37 -17.87 11.34
N ASP A 103 -4.86 -17.89 12.58
CA ASP A 103 -5.35 -19.08 13.28
C ASP A 103 -6.81 -19.46 12.95
N GLY A 104 -7.42 -18.79 11.96
CA GLY A 104 -8.78 -19.06 11.50
C GLY A 104 -9.89 -18.37 12.30
N ARG A 105 -9.58 -17.64 13.37
CA ARG A 105 -10.58 -16.85 14.10
C ARG A 105 -11.02 -15.66 13.23
N VAL A 106 -12.31 -15.34 13.30
CA VAL A 106 -12.90 -14.19 12.63
C VAL A 106 -13.63 -13.34 13.65
N ALA A 107 -13.40 -12.04 13.63
CA ALA A 107 -14.11 -11.05 14.42
C ALA A 107 -14.78 -10.03 13.48
N ALA A 108 -16.06 -9.74 13.76
CA ALA A 108 -16.82 -8.74 13.03
C ALA A 108 -17.17 -7.57 13.95
N PHE A 109 -17.08 -6.37 13.39
CA PHE A 109 -17.35 -5.12 14.10
C PHE A 109 -18.26 -4.26 13.22
N SER A 110 -19.09 -3.47 13.87
CA SER A 110 -19.92 -2.47 13.21
C SER A 110 -19.92 -1.16 13.99
N GLY A 111 -20.16 -0.06 13.29
CA GLY A 111 -20.15 1.26 13.89
C GLY A 111 -20.26 2.38 12.88
N THR A 112 -19.57 3.47 13.15
CA THR A 112 -19.63 4.68 12.34
C THR A 112 -18.23 5.17 11.99
N TRP A 113 -18.14 6.00 10.96
CA TRP A 113 -16.93 6.71 10.62
C TRP A 113 -17.13 8.22 10.59
N LYS A 114 -16.04 8.97 10.77
CA LYS A 114 -15.95 10.43 10.66
C LYS A 114 -14.76 10.80 9.82
N GLY A 115 -14.94 11.78 8.94
CA GLY A 115 -13.85 12.33 8.13
C GLY A 115 -12.98 13.30 8.93
N ARG A 116 -11.67 13.29 8.66
CA ARG A 116 -10.72 14.29 9.12
C ARG A 116 -10.24 15.08 7.91
N MET A 117 -10.57 16.35 7.88
CA MET A 117 -10.17 17.27 6.82
C MET A 117 -8.84 17.95 7.16
N GLU A 118 -8.09 18.30 6.14
CA GLU A 118 -6.94 19.17 6.26
C GLU A 118 -7.43 20.60 6.60
N PRO A 119 -6.84 21.27 7.61
CA PRO A 119 -7.26 22.61 8.02
C PRO A 119 -7.22 23.62 6.86
N GLY A 120 -8.34 24.33 6.65
CA GLY A 120 -8.45 25.36 5.61
C GLY A 120 -8.68 24.82 4.19
N THR A 121 -8.92 23.54 4.03
CA THR A 121 -9.24 22.90 2.75
C THR A 121 -10.49 22.03 2.86
N ASN A 122 -10.97 21.53 1.71
CA ASN A 122 -12.01 20.49 1.67
C ASN A 122 -11.42 19.10 1.38
N VAL A 123 -10.10 18.93 1.60
CA VAL A 123 -9.40 17.68 1.36
C VAL A 123 -9.56 16.76 2.56
N LEU A 124 -10.11 15.59 2.32
CA LEU A 124 -10.27 14.55 3.33
C LEU A 124 -8.99 13.70 3.38
N THR A 125 -8.21 13.84 4.44
CA THR A 125 -6.92 13.15 4.60
C THR A 125 -7.02 11.85 5.39
N ALA A 126 -8.10 11.67 6.13
CA ALA A 126 -8.32 10.45 6.89
C ALA A 126 -9.80 10.23 7.19
N ILE A 127 -10.16 9.00 7.46
CA ILE A 127 -11.40 8.62 8.13
C ILE A 127 -11.07 7.90 9.43
N VAL A 128 -11.86 8.16 10.46
CA VAL A 128 -11.76 7.50 11.76
C VAL A 128 -13.00 6.64 11.95
N CYS A 129 -12.80 5.35 12.10
CA CYS A 129 -13.86 4.36 12.32
C CYS A 129 -13.97 4.05 13.81
N ASP A 130 -15.12 4.36 14.40
CA ASP A 130 -15.50 4.00 15.77
C ASP A 130 -16.34 2.72 15.70
N LEU A 131 -15.78 1.60 16.13
CA LEU A 131 -16.33 0.26 15.89
C LEU A 131 -16.55 -0.48 17.20
N THR A 132 -17.61 -1.32 17.24
CA THR A 132 -17.92 -2.21 18.36
C THR A 132 -17.98 -3.64 17.85
N ALA A 133 -17.31 -4.55 18.55
CA ALA A 133 -17.32 -5.97 18.22
C ALA A 133 -18.72 -6.55 18.41
N ASN A 134 -19.26 -7.20 17.38
CA ASN A 134 -20.62 -7.72 17.35
C ASN A 134 -20.85 -8.83 18.41
N SER A 135 -19.81 -9.57 18.76
CA SER A 135 -19.88 -10.69 19.69
C SER A 135 -19.63 -10.31 21.16
N THR A 136 -18.80 -9.28 21.42
CA THR A 136 -18.34 -8.97 22.78
C THR A 136 -18.68 -7.56 23.25
N GLY A 137 -19.11 -6.68 22.35
CA GLY A 137 -19.29 -5.26 22.64
C GLY A 137 -17.98 -4.49 22.84
N ALA A 138 -16.82 -5.09 22.62
CA ALA A 138 -15.53 -4.44 22.78
C ALA A 138 -15.36 -3.31 21.76
N TYR A 139 -15.05 -2.11 22.24
CA TYR A 139 -14.80 -0.95 21.40
C TYR A 139 -13.41 -1.00 20.75
N ARG A 140 -13.33 -0.56 19.50
CA ARG A 140 -12.10 -0.37 18.74
C ARG A 140 -12.21 0.88 17.90
N GLN A 141 -11.08 1.56 17.74
CA GLN A 141 -10.97 2.70 16.84
C GLN A 141 -9.83 2.43 15.85
N TYR A 142 -10.12 2.66 14.57
CA TYR A 142 -9.14 2.60 13.50
C TYR A 142 -9.18 3.89 12.69
N ALA A 143 -8.02 4.37 12.28
CA ALA A 143 -7.92 5.49 11.35
C ALA A 143 -7.31 5.00 10.03
N LEU A 144 -8.02 5.20 8.92
CA LEU A 144 -7.48 5.04 7.57
C LEU A 144 -6.98 6.40 7.12
N MET A 145 -5.68 6.54 6.91
CA MET A 145 -5.03 7.82 6.65
C MET A 145 -4.24 7.77 5.34
N VAL A 146 -4.31 8.85 4.56
CA VAL A 146 -3.46 9.00 3.38
C VAL A 146 -2.02 9.25 3.81
N ASP A 147 -1.10 8.44 3.30
CA ASP A 147 0.35 8.67 3.39
C ASP A 147 0.83 9.24 2.04
N ASP A 148 1.02 10.55 1.96
CA ASP A 148 1.42 11.24 0.74
C ASP A 148 2.78 10.77 0.19
N ARG A 149 3.67 10.32 1.07
CA ARG A 149 5.00 9.85 0.67
C ARG A 149 4.92 8.50 -0.06
N ARG A 150 3.98 7.65 0.36
CA ARG A 150 3.77 6.32 -0.22
C ARG A 150 2.71 6.31 -1.29
N GLN A 151 1.94 7.40 -1.42
CA GLN A 151 0.73 7.44 -2.25
C GLN A 151 -0.21 6.27 -1.95
N ALA A 152 -0.38 5.98 -0.66
CA ALA A 152 -1.12 4.84 -0.15
C ALA A 152 -2.02 5.24 1.01
N VAL A 153 -2.97 4.39 1.36
CA VAL A 153 -3.78 4.54 2.57
C VAL A 153 -3.27 3.59 3.65
N MET A 154 -2.93 4.15 4.79
CA MET A 154 -2.43 3.40 5.94
C MET A 154 -3.52 3.24 7.00
N CYS A 155 -3.70 2.04 7.50
CA CYS A 155 -4.55 1.76 8.65
C CYS A 155 -3.73 1.87 9.95
N HIS A 156 -4.22 2.68 10.86
CA HIS A 156 -3.67 2.87 12.21
C HIS A 156 -4.69 2.38 13.24
N GLY A 157 -4.29 1.46 14.10
CA GLY A 157 -5.07 1.00 15.24
C GLY A 157 -4.62 1.67 16.55
N THR A 158 -4.42 0.88 17.58
CA THR A 158 -3.86 1.33 18.87
C THR A 158 -2.37 1.65 18.74
N SER A 159 -1.81 2.39 19.70
CA SER A 159 -0.39 2.80 19.70
C SER A 159 0.61 1.63 19.71
N THR A 160 0.18 0.43 20.07
CA THR A 160 1.02 -0.77 20.11
C THR A 160 0.93 -1.62 18.83
N GLU A 161 -0.02 -1.33 17.96
CA GLU A 161 -0.19 -2.04 16.69
C GLU A 161 0.61 -1.35 15.58
N PRO A 162 1.39 -2.08 14.77
CA PRO A 162 2.06 -1.49 13.62
C PRO A 162 1.02 -1.02 12.59
N PRO A 163 1.21 0.16 11.98
CA PRO A 163 0.38 0.58 10.87
C PRO A 163 0.63 -0.34 9.65
N PHE A 164 -0.41 -0.54 8.86
CA PHE A 164 -0.34 -1.36 7.66
C PHE A 164 -1.12 -0.71 6.51
N GLU A 165 -0.72 -1.03 5.31
CA GLU A 165 -1.35 -0.51 4.09
C GLU A 165 -2.69 -1.20 3.85
N VAL A 166 -3.67 -0.42 3.37
CA VAL A 166 -4.96 -0.91 2.92
C VAL A 166 -5.21 -0.44 1.48
N GLU A 167 -5.72 -1.35 0.68
CA GLU A 167 -6.03 -1.10 -0.73
C GLU A 167 -7.53 -1.08 -0.96
N PHE A 168 -7.97 -0.24 -1.88
CA PHE A 168 -9.35 -0.21 -2.30
C PHE A 168 -9.64 -1.44 -3.17
N SER A 169 -10.63 -2.22 -2.75
CA SER A 169 -11.16 -3.32 -3.54
C SER A 169 -12.39 -2.82 -4.28
N ALA A 170 -12.30 -2.70 -5.59
CA ALA A 170 -13.49 -2.42 -6.40
C ALA A 170 -14.54 -3.53 -6.19
N PRO A 171 -15.82 -3.20 -6.14
CA PRO A 171 -16.92 -4.15 -6.00
C PRO A 171 -16.99 -5.13 -7.17
#